data_9d80dea231ccd4712bbe345c407ddeb5
#
_entry.id   9d80dea231ccd4712bbe345c407ddeb5
#
_cell.length_a   1.000
_cell.length_b   1.000
_cell.length_c   1.000
_cell.angle_alpha   90.00
_cell.angle_beta   90.00
_cell.angle_gamma   90.00
#
_symmetry.space_group_name_H-M   'P 1'
#
loop_
_entity.id
_entity.type
_entity.pdbx_description
1 polymer ?
#
loop_
_entity_poly.entity_id
_entity_poly.type
_entity_poly.pdbx_seq_one_letter_code
_entity_poly.pdbx_strand_id
1 'polypeptide(L)'
;SEMCIRDRNALGSRFCEEIIADLEPRINELIDNGAKIFPSIDRIFNALLLTPFSETKVVILGQDPYHQFGQANGLAFSVDRNIPIPPSLKNIYLELKGDVGCSYPKHGDLSSWSKQGVLLLNSSLTVGEGKPNSHLDLGWNILTEKIISRLSDRGEVIFVLWGKSAQQKMNLIDDKKNNIFISSHPSPLSSYRGFFGSRPFSKINTCLLQSNKESINWQID
;
A
#
# COMPACT_ATOMS: atom_id res chain seq x y z
N SER A 1 11.96 -13.71 1.39
CA SER A 1 12.01 -12.38 0.75
C SER A 1 12.74 -11.40 1.65
N GLU A 2 13.77 -10.74 1.15
CA GLU A 2 14.54 -9.78 1.95
C GLU A 2 14.20 -8.34 1.55
N MET A 3 14.04 -7.50 2.55
CA MET A 3 13.92 -6.06 2.37
C MET A 3 15.25 -5.46 1.88
N CYS A 4 15.21 -4.49 0.96
CA CYS A 4 16.40 -3.86 0.39
C CYS A 4 17.31 -3.27 1.48
N ILE A 5 18.63 -3.39 1.32
CA ILE A 5 19.63 -2.84 2.28
C ILE A 5 19.42 -1.34 2.52
N ARG A 6 19.07 -0.56 1.48
CA ARG A 6 18.82 0.89 1.61
C ARG A 6 17.62 1.18 2.51
N ASP A 7 16.56 0.39 2.41
CA ASP A 7 15.36 0.56 3.25
C ASP A 7 15.63 0.12 4.69
N ARG A 8 16.40 -0.95 4.90
CA ARG A 8 16.88 -1.35 6.24
C ARG A 8 17.66 -0.23 6.90
N ASN A 9 18.56 0.44 6.19
CA ASN A 9 19.33 1.58 6.72
C ASN A 9 18.41 2.76 7.08
N ALA A 10 17.42 3.07 6.26
CA ALA A 10 16.49 4.17 6.52
C ALA A 10 15.58 3.91 7.74
N LEU A 11 15.20 2.65 7.98
CA LEU A 11 14.38 2.23 9.11
C LEU A 11 15.19 1.95 10.38
N GLY A 12 16.49 1.71 10.25
CA GLY A 12 17.40 1.19 11.26
C GLY A 12 17.61 -0.32 11.09
N SER A 13 18.84 -0.71 10.70
CA SER A 13 19.15 -2.11 10.39
C SER A 13 18.82 -3.05 11.55
N ARG A 14 19.23 -2.69 12.78
CA ARG A 14 18.93 -3.48 13.97
C ARG A 14 17.44 -3.66 14.22
N PHE A 15 16.63 -2.60 14.06
CA PHE A 15 15.18 -2.69 14.19
C PHE A 15 14.59 -3.67 13.16
N CYS A 16 15.04 -3.60 11.90
CA CYS A 16 14.57 -4.52 10.85
C CYS A 16 14.95 -5.97 11.13
N GLU A 17 16.16 -6.21 11.64
CA GLU A 17 16.61 -7.54 12.04
C GLU A 17 15.78 -8.10 13.19
N GLU A 18 15.55 -7.31 14.23
CA GLU A 18 14.76 -7.69 15.40
C GLU A 18 13.29 -8.02 15.02
N ILE A 19 12.64 -7.17 14.21
CA ILE A 19 11.23 -7.41 13.83
C ILE A 19 11.09 -8.59 12.87
N ILE A 20 12.02 -8.80 11.94
CA ILE A 20 11.99 -9.97 11.05
C ILE A 20 12.25 -11.25 11.83
N ALA A 21 13.21 -11.24 12.77
CA ALA A 21 13.49 -12.38 13.65
C ALA A 21 12.28 -12.78 14.52
N ASP A 22 11.39 -11.84 14.87
CA ASP A 22 10.16 -12.11 15.59
C ASP A 22 9.04 -12.63 14.65
N LEU A 23 8.93 -12.07 13.45
CA LEU A 23 7.86 -12.42 12.49
C LEU A 23 8.10 -13.76 11.78
N GLU A 24 9.33 -14.04 11.39
CA GLU A 24 9.67 -15.22 10.60
C GLU A 24 9.28 -16.54 11.27
N PRO A 25 9.58 -16.79 12.55
CA PRO A 25 9.13 -18.01 13.24
C PRO A 25 7.61 -18.16 13.27
N ARG A 26 6.88 -17.06 13.49
CA ARG A 26 5.41 -17.06 13.53
C ARG A 26 4.79 -17.42 12.18
N ILE A 27 5.37 -16.89 11.10
CA ILE A 27 4.93 -17.20 9.73
C ILE A 27 5.25 -18.65 9.38
N ASN A 28 6.46 -19.12 9.72
CA ASN A 28 6.87 -20.49 9.49
C ASN A 28 5.99 -21.50 10.27
N GLU A 29 5.67 -21.23 11.53
CA GLU A 29 4.74 -22.03 12.31
C GLU A 29 3.37 -22.16 11.64
N LEU A 30 2.82 -21.07 11.10
CA LEU A 30 1.56 -21.12 10.36
C LEU A 30 1.67 -22.01 9.11
N ILE A 31 2.76 -21.90 8.37
CA ILE A 31 3.02 -22.70 7.16
C ILE A 31 3.19 -24.19 7.51
N ASP A 32 3.97 -24.49 8.54
CA ASP A 32 4.22 -25.86 9.02
C ASP A 32 2.92 -26.51 9.53
N ASN A 33 1.99 -25.73 10.05
CA ASN A 33 0.63 -26.16 10.42
C ASN A 33 -0.34 -26.25 9.22
N GLY A 34 0.17 -26.13 7.99
CA GLY A 34 -0.61 -26.28 6.76
C GLY A 34 -1.41 -25.05 6.32
N ALA A 35 -1.17 -23.88 6.94
CA ALA A 35 -1.83 -22.64 6.50
C ALA A 35 -1.29 -22.18 5.15
N LYS A 36 -2.19 -21.82 4.25
CA LYS A 36 -1.82 -21.11 3.01
C LYS A 36 -1.83 -19.60 3.29
N ILE A 37 -0.73 -18.96 2.98
CA ILE A 37 -0.47 -17.54 3.26
C ILE A 37 -0.28 -16.78 1.95
N PHE A 38 -0.83 -15.59 1.87
CA PHE A 38 -0.67 -14.68 0.73
C PHE A 38 -0.12 -13.31 1.15
N PRO A 39 0.64 -12.64 0.25
CA PRO A 39 1.19 -13.15 -1.00
C PRO A 39 2.21 -14.28 -0.77
N SER A 40 2.77 -14.85 -1.84
CA SER A 40 3.90 -15.77 -1.73
C SER A 40 5.09 -15.09 -1.02
N ILE A 41 5.92 -15.87 -0.35
CA ILE A 41 7.01 -15.38 0.53
C ILE A 41 7.95 -14.41 -0.20
N ASP A 42 8.25 -14.67 -1.47
CA ASP A 42 9.09 -13.82 -2.33
C ASP A 42 8.48 -12.45 -2.63
N ARG A 43 7.16 -12.27 -2.43
CA ARG A 43 6.41 -11.05 -2.73
C ARG A 43 5.99 -10.24 -1.49
N ILE A 44 6.27 -10.72 -0.28
CA ILE A 44 5.83 -10.04 0.95
C ILE A 44 6.32 -8.57 0.98
N PHE A 45 7.56 -8.31 0.58
CA PHE A 45 8.17 -6.97 0.56
C PHE A 45 8.12 -6.26 -0.80
N ASN A 46 7.28 -6.74 -1.73
CA ASN A 46 7.26 -6.23 -3.11
C ASN A 46 6.96 -4.71 -3.18
N ALA A 47 6.12 -4.19 -2.30
CA ALA A 47 5.84 -2.75 -2.23
C ALA A 47 7.11 -1.93 -1.97
N LEU A 48 7.97 -2.36 -1.04
CA LEU A 48 9.22 -1.69 -0.71
C LEU A 48 10.29 -1.90 -1.80
N LEU A 49 10.31 -3.08 -2.44
CA LEU A 49 11.24 -3.36 -3.52
C LEU A 49 10.97 -2.49 -4.75
N LEU A 50 9.69 -2.26 -5.09
CA LEU A 50 9.29 -1.45 -6.25
C LEU A 50 9.28 0.05 -5.95
N THR A 51 9.09 0.43 -4.69
CA THR A 51 9.09 1.82 -4.24
C THR A 51 10.01 1.97 -3.03
N PRO A 52 11.33 2.12 -3.26
CA PRO A 52 12.28 2.31 -2.17
C PRO A 52 11.95 3.53 -1.31
N PHE A 53 12.32 3.49 -0.03
CA PHE A 53 12.08 4.57 0.93
C PHE A 53 12.53 5.95 0.42
N SER A 54 13.69 6.05 -0.21
CA SER A 54 14.24 7.30 -0.75
C SER A 54 13.44 7.87 -1.92
N GLU A 55 12.73 7.02 -2.66
CA GLU A 55 11.99 7.37 -3.89
C GLU A 55 10.48 7.56 -3.63
N THR A 56 10.02 7.25 -2.43
CA THR A 56 8.60 7.35 -2.06
C THR A 56 8.14 8.82 -2.10
N LYS A 57 7.20 9.13 -2.95
CA LYS A 57 6.52 10.44 -3.09
C LYS A 57 5.12 10.39 -2.48
N VAL A 58 4.44 9.27 -2.68
CA VAL A 58 3.04 9.05 -2.28
C VAL A 58 2.94 7.72 -1.54
N VAL A 59 2.16 7.66 -0.48
CA VAL A 59 1.80 6.42 0.21
C VAL A 59 0.29 6.23 0.07
N ILE A 60 -0.15 5.13 -0.52
CA ILE A 60 -1.54 4.69 -0.48
C ILE A 60 -1.62 3.50 0.46
N LEU A 61 -2.34 3.66 1.57
CA LEU A 61 -2.36 2.67 2.63
C LEU A 61 -3.56 1.74 2.47
N GLY A 62 -3.28 0.43 2.29
CA GLY A 62 -4.25 -0.66 2.40
C GLY A 62 -4.26 -1.28 3.80
N GLN A 63 -5.17 -2.22 4.03
CA GLN A 63 -5.29 -2.91 5.32
C GLN A 63 -4.50 -4.22 5.32
N ASP A 64 -4.90 -5.18 4.51
CA ASP A 64 -4.26 -6.47 4.34
C ASP A 64 -4.30 -6.91 2.86
N PRO A 65 -3.50 -7.92 2.46
CA PRO A 65 -3.53 -8.43 1.09
C PRO A 65 -4.87 -9.08 0.75
N TYR A 66 -5.15 -9.24 -0.54
CA TYR A 66 -6.25 -10.08 -0.99
C TYR A 66 -6.06 -11.52 -0.52
N HIS A 67 -7.11 -12.13 0.01
CA HIS A 67 -7.05 -13.44 0.68
C HIS A 67 -7.47 -14.61 -0.20
N GLN A 68 -7.78 -14.39 -1.47
CA GLN A 68 -8.08 -15.45 -2.44
C GLN A 68 -6.81 -15.87 -3.19
N PHE A 69 -6.75 -17.14 -3.54
CA PHE A 69 -5.61 -17.71 -4.27
C PHE A 69 -5.25 -16.90 -5.52
N GLY A 70 -3.98 -16.58 -5.68
CA GLY A 70 -3.43 -15.90 -6.85
C GLY A 70 -3.71 -14.40 -6.96
N GLN A 71 -4.42 -13.78 -6.00
CA GLN A 71 -4.75 -12.36 -6.09
C GLN A 71 -3.63 -11.46 -5.57
N ALA A 72 -3.14 -11.70 -4.36
CA ALA A 72 -2.15 -10.84 -3.72
C ALA A 72 -0.79 -10.89 -4.43
N ASN A 73 -0.27 -9.74 -4.81
CA ASN A 73 1.05 -9.60 -5.45
C ASN A 73 2.04 -8.74 -4.63
N GLY A 74 1.71 -8.45 -3.37
CA GLY A 74 2.53 -7.68 -2.44
C GLY A 74 2.36 -6.16 -2.52
N LEU A 75 1.47 -5.67 -3.39
CA LEU A 75 1.09 -4.26 -3.49
C LEU A 75 -0.36 -4.08 -3.02
N ALA A 76 -0.62 -3.06 -2.20
CA ALA A 76 -1.99 -2.75 -1.79
C ALA A 76 -2.89 -2.46 -3.01
N PHE A 77 -4.10 -3.03 -3.00
CA PHE A 77 -5.14 -2.93 -4.05
C PHE A 77 -4.80 -3.58 -5.39
N SER A 78 -3.56 -4.02 -5.63
CA SER A 78 -3.06 -4.55 -6.89
C SER A 78 -3.24 -6.06 -6.99
N VAL A 79 -3.43 -6.54 -8.22
CA VAL A 79 -3.38 -7.96 -8.60
C VAL A 79 -2.56 -8.11 -9.88
N ASP A 80 -2.10 -9.32 -10.19
CA ASP A 80 -1.38 -9.57 -11.42
C ASP A 80 -2.28 -9.39 -12.67
N ARG A 81 -1.68 -9.14 -13.85
CA ARG A 81 -2.39 -8.77 -15.09
C ARG A 81 -3.47 -9.75 -15.53
N ASN A 82 -3.30 -11.02 -15.27
CA ASN A 82 -4.19 -12.12 -15.65
C ASN A 82 -5.26 -12.43 -14.59
N ILE A 83 -5.26 -11.70 -13.49
CA ILE A 83 -6.25 -11.87 -12.41
C ILE A 83 -7.42 -10.90 -12.63
N PRO A 84 -8.68 -11.33 -12.43
CA PRO A 84 -9.83 -10.46 -12.49
C PRO A 84 -9.70 -9.26 -11.54
N ILE A 85 -10.02 -8.07 -12.04
CA ILE A 85 -9.92 -6.83 -11.27
C ILE A 85 -10.86 -6.87 -10.07
N PRO A 86 -10.36 -6.77 -8.81
CA PRO A 86 -11.19 -6.82 -7.62
C PRO A 86 -12.15 -5.63 -7.48
N PRO A 87 -13.26 -5.77 -6.73
CA PRO A 87 -14.29 -4.73 -6.62
C PRO A 87 -13.78 -3.37 -6.15
N SER A 88 -12.90 -3.32 -5.15
CA SER A 88 -12.33 -2.05 -4.69
C SER A 88 -11.48 -1.38 -5.76
N LEU A 89 -10.68 -2.16 -6.50
CA LEU A 89 -9.86 -1.64 -7.59
C LEU A 89 -10.70 -1.16 -8.77
N LYS A 90 -11.83 -1.81 -9.07
CA LYS A 90 -12.80 -1.30 -10.06
C LYS A 90 -13.28 0.11 -9.69
N ASN A 91 -13.59 0.34 -8.42
CA ASN A 91 -14.02 1.66 -7.94
C ASN A 91 -12.88 2.69 -7.99
N ILE A 92 -11.65 2.28 -7.67
CA ILE A 92 -10.45 3.13 -7.85
C ILE A 92 -10.33 3.56 -9.32
N TYR A 93 -10.52 2.65 -10.27
CA TYR A 93 -10.45 2.95 -11.70
C TYR A 93 -11.60 3.83 -12.21
N LEU A 94 -12.80 3.69 -11.63
CA LEU A 94 -13.92 4.59 -11.95
C LEU A 94 -13.62 6.02 -11.46
N GLU A 95 -13.10 6.18 -10.25
CA GLU A 95 -12.68 7.48 -9.73
C GLU A 95 -11.52 8.06 -10.55
N LEU A 96 -10.52 7.24 -10.89
CA LEU A 96 -9.39 7.63 -11.73
C LEU A 96 -9.85 8.20 -13.08
N LYS A 97 -10.78 7.51 -13.74
CA LYS A 97 -11.36 7.97 -15.01
C LYS A 97 -12.10 9.30 -14.84
N GLY A 98 -12.89 9.45 -13.78
CA GLY A 98 -13.65 10.67 -13.50
C GLY A 98 -12.77 11.85 -13.08
N ASP A 99 -11.65 11.59 -12.41
CA ASP A 99 -10.76 12.61 -11.85
C ASP A 99 -9.76 13.15 -12.90
N VAL A 100 -9.05 12.27 -13.60
CA VAL A 100 -7.95 12.65 -14.50
C VAL A 100 -8.14 12.20 -15.96
N GLY A 101 -9.28 11.61 -16.31
CA GLY A 101 -9.63 11.27 -17.67
C GLY A 101 -8.89 10.06 -18.25
N CYS A 102 -8.23 9.24 -17.41
CA CYS A 102 -7.56 8.02 -17.86
C CYS A 102 -8.54 7.04 -18.51
N SER A 103 -8.09 6.27 -19.48
CA SER A 103 -8.83 5.14 -20.00
C SER A 103 -9.02 4.09 -18.92
N TYR A 104 -10.17 3.39 -18.93
CA TYR A 104 -10.39 2.33 -17.95
C TYR A 104 -9.40 1.19 -18.17
N PRO A 105 -8.57 0.83 -17.17
CA PRO A 105 -7.54 -0.20 -17.33
C PRO A 105 -8.10 -1.59 -17.59
N LYS A 106 -7.38 -2.39 -18.37
CA LYS A 106 -7.77 -3.77 -18.73
C LYS A 106 -7.31 -4.82 -17.73
N HIS A 107 -6.39 -4.47 -16.85
CA HIS A 107 -5.83 -5.36 -15.83
C HIS A 107 -5.65 -4.65 -14.49
N GLY A 108 -5.35 -5.40 -13.43
CA GLY A 108 -5.26 -4.88 -12.06
C GLY A 108 -3.83 -4.68 -11.54
N ASP A 109 -2.81 -4.72 -12.39
CA ASP A 109 -1.42 -4.55 -11.99
C ASP A 109 -1.07 -3.06 -11.86
N LEU A 110 -0.78 -2.63 -10.62
CA LEU A 110 -0.45 -1.25 -10.26
C LEU A 110 1.07 -1.00 -10.17
N SER A 111 1.92 -1.92 -10.60
CA SER A 111 3.38 -1.79 -10.51
C SER A 111 3.92 -0.55 -11.24
N SER A 112 3.24 -0.07 -12.28
CA SER A 112 3.59 1.17 -12.98
C SER A 112 3.49 2.41 -12.07
N TRP A 113 2.56 2.44 -11.11
CA TRP A 113 2.47 3.49 -10.10
C TRP A 113 3.61 3.39 -9.10
N SER A 114 3.90 2.17 -8.62
CA SER A 114 4.99 1.93 -7.67
C SER A 114 6.34 2.38 -8.20
N LYS A 115 6.64 2.11 -9.47
CA LYS A 115 7.88 2.54 -10.13
C LYS A 115 8.03 4.06 -10.28
N GLN A 116 6.96 4.83 -10.06
CA GLN A 116 6.98 6.29 -10.07
C GLN A 116 7.05 6.92 -8.67
N GLY A 117 7.16 6.10 -7.62
CA GLY A 117 7.25 6.55 -6.24
C GLY A 117 5.93 6.49 -5.47
N VAL A 118 4.95 5.72 -5.94
CA VAL A 118 3.70 5.45 -5.20
C VAL A 118 3.86 4.17 -4.39
N LEU A 119 4.12 4.28 -3.10
CA LEU A 119 4.20 3.15 -2.18
C LEU A 119 2.80 2.62 -1.88
N LEU A 120 2.47 1.47 -2.43
CA LEU A 120 1.21 0.74 -2.22
C LEU A 120 1.39 -0.22 -1.03
N LEU A 121 1.26 0.30 0.19
CA LEU A 121 1.59 -0.40 1.42
C LEU A 121 0.33 -0.91 2.14
N ASN A 122 0.31 -2.19 2.50
CA ASN A 122 -0.68 -2.74 3.43
C ASN A 122 -0.18 -2.61 4.88
N SER A 123 -1.09 -2.42 5.83
CA SER A 123 -0.77 -2.42 7.27
C SER A 123 -0.33 -3.80 7.76
N SER A 124 -0.92 -4.88 7.22
CA SER A 124 -0.46 -6.26 7.36
C SER A 124 0.09 -6.73 6.03
N LEU A 125 1.30 -7.30 6.00
CA LEU A 125 1.93 -7.71 4.75
C LEU A 125 1.57 -9.14 4.32
N THR A 126 0.89 -9.89 5.19
CA THR A 126 0.41 -11.25 4.88
C THR A 126 -1.03 -11.43 5.34
N VAL A 127 -1.69 -12.46 4.78
CA VAL A 127 -3.04 -12.88 5.13
C VAL A 127 -3.19 -14.39 4.91
N GLY A 128 -4.01 -15.06 5.69
CA GLY A 128 -4.37 -16.46 5.47
C GLY A 128 -5.43 -16.63 4.37
N GLU A 129 -5.38 -17.74 3.62
CA GLU A 129 -6.35 -18.08 2.56
C GLU A 129 -7.78 -18.03 3.09
N GLY A 130 -8.65 -17.26 2.40
CA GLY A 130 -10.06 -17.14 2.74
C GLY A 130 -10.37 -16.39 4.05
N LYS A 131 -9.37 -15.88 4.77
CA LYS A 131 -9.51 -15.30 6.11
C LYS A 131 -9.05 -13.85 6.15
N PRO A 132 -9.86 -12.88 5.69
CA PRO A 132 -9.47 -11.48 5.75
C PRO A 132 -9.14 -11.08 7.20
N ASN A 133 -8.16 -10.19 7.38
CA ASN A 133 -7.69 -9.68 8.68
C ASN A 133 -7.02 -10.72 9.59
N SER A 134 -6.77 -11.94 9.14
CA SER A 134 -6.26 -13.03 9.98
C SER A 134 -4.85 -12.80 10.54
N HIS A 135 -4.07 -11.89 9.97
CA HIS A 135 -2.70 -11.61 10.38
C HIS A 135 -2.49 -10.18 10.92
N LEU A 136 -3.57 -9.49 11.30
CA LEU A 136 -3.47 -8.14 11.87
C LEU A 136 -2.66 -8.11 13.18
N ASP A 137 -2.80 -9.16 14.00
CA ASP A 137 -2.12 -9.29 15.29
C ASP A 137 -0.78 -10.04 15.20
N LEU A 138 -0.31 -10.36 13.99
CA LEU A 138 0.93 -11.10 13.79
C LEU A 138 2.19 -10.25 14.10
N GLY A 139 2.06 -8.92 14.09
CA GLY A 139 3.14 -7.97 14.35
C GLY A 139 3.58 -7.14 13.15
N TRP A 140 3.00 -7.34 11.96
CA TRP A 140 3.30 -6.56 10.76
C TRP A 140 3.14 -5.05 10.96
N ASN A 141 2.15 -4.64 11.79
CA ASN A 141 1.90 -3.24 12.10
C ASN A 141 3.12 -2.55 12.71
N ILE A 142 3.95 -3.23 13.48
CA ILE A 142 5.18 -2.65 14.08
C ILE A 142 6.13 -2.17 12.97
N LEU A 143 6.32 -2.98 11.93
CA LEU A 143 7.15 -2.62 10.79
C LEU A 143 6.50 -1.53 9.94
N THR A 144 5.23 -1.68 9.58
CA THR A 144 4.54 -0.77 8.65
C THR A 144 4.30 0.60 9.28
N GLU A 145 4.02 0.68 10.57
CA GLU A 145 3.94 1.95 11.32
C GLU A 145 5.31 2.64 11.42
N LYS A 146 6.38 1.88 11.57
CA LYS A 146 7.74 2.44 11.53
C LYS A 146 8.06 3.03 10.16
N ILE A 147 7.65 2.37 9.07
CA ILE A 147 7.80 2.89 7.70
C ILE A 147 7.04 4.20 7.55
N ILE A 148 5.78 4.25 7.97
CA ILE A 148 4.94 5.45 7.89
C ILE A 148 5.57 6.61 8.69
N SER A 149 5.96 6.36 9.95
CA SER A 149 6.58 7.35 10.81
C SER A 149 7.88 7.90 10.22
N ARG A 150 8.75 7.03 9.70
CA ARG A 150 10.03 7.46 9.11
C ARG A 150 9.84 8.24 7.80
N LEU A 151 8.84 7.86 6.97
CA LEU A 151 8.48 8.64 5.79
C LEU A 151 7.90 10.00 6.19
N SER A 152 7.09 10.04 7.25
CA SER A 152 6.57 11.28 7.80
C SER A 152 7.68 12.20 8.35
N ASP A 153 8.66 11.65 9.07
CA ASP A 153 9.81 12.39 9.59
C ASP A 153 10.66 12.99 8.47
N ARG A 154 10.85 12.24 7.38
CA ARG A 154 11.55 12.72 6.18
C ARG A 154 10.84 13.93 5.57
N GLY A 155 9.53 13.94 5.62
CA GLY A 155 8.71 15.02 5.07
C GLY A 155 8.50 14.95 3.56
N GLU A 156 7.68 15.85 3.04
CA GLU A 156 7.33 15.99 1.62
C GLU A 156 6.73 14.72 0.99
N VAL A 157 5.99 13.95 1.79
CA VAL A 157 5.26 12.76 1.35
C VAL A 157 3.76 13.07 1.34
N ILE A 158 3.05 12.49 0.39
CA ILE A 158 1.60 12.58 0.30
C ILE A 158 1.02 11.26 0.80
N PHE A 159 0.29 11.30 1.91
CA PHE A 159 -0.38 10.13 2.47
C PHE A 159 -1.85 10.10 2.05
N VAL A 160 -2.27 8.99 1.46
CA VAL A 160 -3.65 8.74 1.02
C VAL A 160 -4.27 7.68 1.91
N LEU A 161 -5.24 8.09 2.71
CA LEU A 161 -5.83 7.26 3.76
C LEU A 161 -7.32 6.99 3.45
N TRP A 162 -7.56 5.89 2.75
CA TRP A 162 -8.90 5.47 2.36
C TRP A 162 -9.54 4.57 3.42
N GLY A 163 -10.59 5.07 4.06
CA GLY A 163 -11.37 4.35 5.06
C GLY A 163 -10.78 4.43 6.48
N LYS A 164 -11.57 3.97 7.43
CA LYS A 164 -11.27 4.13 8.88
C LYS A 164 -9.96 3.47 9.30
N SER A 165 -9.66 2.28 8.78
CA SER A 165 -8.44 1.54 9.15
C SER A 165 -7.18 2.32 8.76
N ALA A 166 -7.11 2.86 7.54
CA ALA A 166 -6.00 3.70 7.11
C ALA A 166 -5.93 5.01 7.92
N GLN A 167 -7.07 5.64 8.19
CA GLN A 167 -7.16 6.91 8.94
C GLN A 167 -6.69 6.77 10.39
N GLN A 168 -6.73 5.59 10.99
CA GLN A 168 -6.17 5.34 12.33
C GLN A 168 -4.65 5.60 12.40
N LYS A 169 -3.97 5.61 11.25
CA LYS A 169 -2.52 5.88 11.17
C LYS A 169 -2.19 7.38 11.09
N MET A 170 -3.19 8.28 11.09
CA MET A 170 -2.96 9.73 11.01
C MET A 170 -2.08 10.27 12.15
N ASN A 171 -2.17 9.68 13.33
CA ASN A 171 -1.35 10.04 14.49
C ASN A 171 0.16 9.79 14.31
N LEU A 172 0.55 9.01 13.30
CA LEU A 172 1.94 8.75 12.92
C LEU A 172 2.49 9.77 11.92
N ILE A 173 1.65 10.68 11.41
CA ILE A 173 1.99 11.56 10.30
C ILE A 173 1.99 13.01 10.78
N ASP A 174 3.14 13.68 10.63
CA ASP A 174 3.29 15.13 10.85
C ASP A 174 2.70 15.90 9.65
N ASP A 175 1.51 16.47 9.83
CA ASP A 175 0.77 17.21 8.80
C ASP A 175 1.39 18.57 8.44
N LYS A 176 2.37 19.04 9.23
CA LYS A 176 3.15 20.24 8.89
C LYS A 176 4.22 19.99 7.86
N LYS A 177 4.66 18.72 7.73
CA LYS A 177 5.70 18.31 6.79
C LYS A 177 5.16 17.54 5.59
N ASN A 178 3.93 17.05 5.67
CA ASN A 178 3.35 16.13 4.73
C ASN A 178 1.92 16.53 4.33
N ASN A 179 1.45 16.08 3.19
CA ASN A 179 0.07 16.22 2.78
C ASN A 179 -0.72 14.96 3.11
N ILE A 180 -1.94 15.10 3.62
CA ILE A 180 -2.81 13.97 3.95
C ILE A 180 -4.13 14.12 3.20
N PHE A 181 -4.48 13.15 2.37
CA PHE A 181 -5.78 13.04 1.71
C PHE A 181 -6.58 11.89 2.30
N ILE A 182 -7.76 12.19 2.78
CA ILE A 182 -8.67 11.23 3.39
C ILE A 182 -9.98 11.12 2.59
N SER A 183 -10.50 9.92 2.51
CA SER A 183 -11.87 9.65 2.01
C SER A 183 -12.40 8.36 2.60
N SER A 184 -13.63 7.99 2.27
CA SER A 184 -14.13 6.64 2.55
C SER A 184 -13.34 5.61 1.75
N HIS A 185 -13.44 4.33 2.13
CA HIS A 185 -12.75 3.24 1.45
C HIS A 185 -13.39 2.97 0.06
N PRO A 186 -12.60 2.60 -0.97
CA PRO A 186 -13.11 2.30 -2.31
C PRO A 186 -13.95 1.02 -2.41
N SER A 187 -14.11 0.25 -1.35
CA SER A 187 -15.00 -0.91 -1.32
C SER A 187 -16.43 -0.56 -1.76
N PRO A 188 -17.14 -1.46 -2.48
CA PRO A 188 -18.56 -1.26 -2.82
C PRO A 188 -19.45 -0.91 -1.62
N LEU A 189 -19.08 -1.34 -0.41
CA LEU A 189 -19.83 -1.05 0.82
C LEU A 189 -19.73 0.41 1.27
N SER A 190 -18.75 1.18 0.80
CA SER A 190 -18.47 2.54 1.30
C SER A 190 -18.11 3.58 0.24
N SER A 191 -17.82 3.18 -1.00
CA SER A 191 -17.34 4.09 -2.04
C SER A 191 -18.27 5.27 -2.32
N TYR A 192 -19.59 5.08 -2.21
CA TYR A 192 -20.59 6.14 -2.38
C TYR A 192 -20.70 7.11 -1.20
N ARG A 193 -19.97 6.85 -0.09
CA ARG A 193 -19.96 7.68 1.11
C ARG A 193 -18.82 8.68 1.13
N GLY A 194 -18.29 9.08 -0.05
CA GLY A 194 -17.26 10.10 -0.18
C GLY A 194 -15.92 9.62 -0.75
N PHE A 195 -15.82 8.39 -1.32
CA PHE A 195 -14.69 8.00 -2.14
C PHE A 195 -14.87 8.55 -3.56
N PHE A 196 -16.02 8.28 -4.19
CA PHE A 196 -16.33 8.88 -5.48
C PHE A 196 -16.46 10.40 -5.36
N GLY A 197 -15.79 11.12 -6.26
CA GLY A 197 -15.71 12.57 -6.26
C GLY A 197 -14.67 13.15 -5.29
N SER A 198 -13.91 12.31 -4.57
CA SER A 198 -12.80 12.79 -3.71
C SER A 198 -11.62 13.34 -4.49
N ARG A 199 -11.46 12.93 -5.75
CA ARG A 199 -10.45 13.40 -6.72
C ARG A 199 -9.02 13.32 -6.19
N PRO A 200 -8.57 12.16 -5.69
CA PRO A 200 -7.26 12.05 -5.05
C PRO A 200 -6.12 12.20 -6.06
N PHE A 201 -6.28 11.69 -7.28
CA PHE A 201 -5.21 11.60 -8.28
C PHE A 201 -4.78 12.97 -8.80
N SER A 202 -5.73 13.84 -9.14
CA SER A 202 -5.46 15.22 -9.55
C SER A 202 -4.89 16.04 -8.40
N LYS A 203 -5.40 15.87 -7.18
CA LYS A 203 -4.88 16.54 -5.97
C LYS A 203 -3.43 16.15 -5.67
N ILE A 204 -3.10 14.85 -5.77
CA ILE A 204 -1.72 14.36 -5.61
C ILE A 204 -0.81 15.06 -6.62
N ASN A 205 -1.17 15.05 -7.91
CA ASN A 205 -0.35 15.66 -8.94
C ASN A 205 -0.19 17.17 -8.74
N THR A 206 -1.24 17.86 -8.30
CA THR A 206 -1.15 19.29 -7.95
C THR A 206 -0.13 19.52 -6.83
N CYS A 207 -0.17 18.74 -5.76
CA CYS A 207 0.81 18.86 -4.66
C CYS A 207 2.24 18.53 -5.09
N LEU A 208 2.43 17.50 -5.93
CA LEU A 208 3.75 17.15 -6.46
C LEU A 208 4.34 18.29 -7.27
N LEU A 209 3.57 18.89 -8.19
CA LEU A 209 4.00 20.02 -9.00
C LEU A 209 4.31 21.25 -8.16
N GLN A 210 3.51 21.55 -7.14
CA GLN A 210 3.77 22.64 -6.19
C GLN A 210 5.08 22.45 -5.40
N SER A 211 5.50 21.20 -5.22
CA SER A 211 6.77 20.82 -4.57
C SER A 211 7.92 20.62 -5.57
N ASN A 212 7.77 21.08 -6.83
CA ASN A 212 8.74 20.88 -7.91
C ASN A 212 9.11 19.40 -8.16
N LYS A 213 8.16 18.49 -7.91
CA LYS A 213 8.30 17.05 -8.19
C LYS A 213 7.53 16.69 -9.45
N GLU A 214 8.00 15.67 -10.16
CA GLU A 214 7.27 15.12 -11.31
C GLU A 214 5.92 14.54 -10.88
N SER A 215 4.89 14.82 -11.67
CA SER A 215 3.56 14.24 -11.50
C SER A 215 3.58 12.73 -11.79
N ILE A 216 2.63 12.01 -11.21
CA ILE A 216 2.41 10.60 -11.49
C ILE A 216 1.59 10.46 -12.78
N ASN A 217 2.06 9.64 -13.72
CA ASN A 217 1.24 9.14 -14.81
C ASN A 217 0.35 8.01 -14.27
N TRP A 218 -0.92 8.31 -14.08
CA TRP A 218 -1.88 7.38 -13.51
C TRP A 218 -2.43 6.38 -14.53
N GLN A 219 -2.19 6.58 -15.84
CA GLN A 219 -2.64 5.66 -16.88
C GLN A 219 -1.98 4.29 -16.70
N ILE A 220 -2.78 3.24 -16.79
CA ILE A 220 -2.36 1.84 -16.77
C ILE A 220 -2.68 1.25 -18.14
N ASP A 221 -1.65 0.70 -18.80
CA ASP A 221 -1.74 0.14 -20.17
C ASP A 221 -1.95 -1.38 -20.17
#